data_899279c76144672536dd4863d0792377
#
_entry.id   899279c76144672536dd4863d0792377
#
_cell.length_a   1.000
_cell.length_b   1.000
_cell.length_c   1.000
_cell.angle_alpha   90.00
_cell.angle_beta   90.00
_cell.angle_gamma   90.00
#
_symmetry.space_group_name_H-M   'P 1'
#
loop_
_entity.id
_entity.type
_entity.pdbx_description
1 polymer ?
#
loop_
_entity_poly.entity_id
_entity_poly.type
_entity_poly.pdbx_seq_one_letter_code
_entity_poly.pdbx_strand_id
1 'polypeptide(L)'
;MKSIIRITMTLVLAALAAGPAAADLKVATSLTDLASVARFVGGTHVTAQSLCRGYEDPHFVPAKPSLMKAIQHADVFVSTGLELDGGWLPLVLPGSRNPKIQPGAKGFVDASQGVQVLEKPTGTVSRAEGDIHPLGNPHYYLDPKALEVVADHLADVFSKLDPANAADYAANAKKFDEKMDASLENWEKQLAPYKGTGVVPYHKNLVYFIDRFGLQEFGNVEPKPGIPPTPRHIAELAEAMKGAGTRLVLYQPYYKADAANEVAKRAGGVAVEVATEVGGLPGTDDVFSKFDVLVSSVAGALSGKPGGSK
;
A
#
# COMPACT_ATOMS: atom_id res chain seq x y z
N MET A 1 -83.08 15.47 16.80
CA MET A 1 -82.24 15.53 15.59
C MET A 1 -80.80 15.53 16.04
N LYS A 2 -80.11 14.37 15.90
CA LYS A 2 -78.68 14.23 16.30
C LYS A 2 -77.84 14.16 15.03
N SER A 3 -77.07 15.20 14.78
CA SER A 3 -76.06 15.23 13.68
C SER A 3 -74.82 14.43 14.03
N ILE A 4 -74.49 13.40 13.30
CA ILE A 4 -73.31 12.61 13.38
C ILE A 4 -72.27 13.19 12.40
N ILE A 5 -71.22 13.83 12.94
CA ILE A 5 -70.06 14.30 12.14
C ILE A 5 -69.17 13.09 11.93
N ARG A 6 -69.04 12.63 10.69
CA ARG A 6 -68.07 11.62 10.26
C ARG A 6 -66.74 12.31 9.94
N ILE A 7 -65.75 12.12 10.80
CA ILE A 7 -64.36 12.54 10.53
C ILE A 7 -63.70 11.42 9.71
N THR A 8 -63.46 11.68 8.45
CA THR A 8 -62.68 10.81 7.53
C THR A 8 -61.20 11.14 7.74
N MET A 9 -60.50 10.24 8.40
CA MET A 9 -59.05 10.33 8.60
C MET A 9 -58.34 9.77 7.36
N THR A 10 -57.82 10.65 6.51
CA THR A 10 -57.04 10.27 5.32
C THR A 10 -55.64 9.91 5.76
N LEU A 11 -55.33 8.61 5.73
CA LEU A 11 -53.94 8.10 5.95
C LEU A 11 -53.16 8.39 4.67
N VAL A 12 -52.25 9.37 4.72
CA VAL A 12 -51.24 9.58 3.67
C VAL A 12 -50.12 8.57 3.90
N LEU A 13 -50.14 7.49 3.15
CA LEU A 13 -49.05 6.51 3.09
C LEU A 13 -47.91 7.15 2.27
N ALA A 14 -46.89 7.69 2.95
CA ALA A 14 -45.64 8.08 2.32
C ALA A 14 -44.93 6.80 1.88
N ALA A 15 -45.10 6.42 0.62
CA ALA A 15 -44.28 5.40 -0.02
C ALA A 15 -42.85 5.96 -0.12
N LEU A 16 -41.96 5.54 0.77
CA LEU A 16 -40.52 5.66 0.53
C LEU A 16 -40.24 4.90 -0.77
N ALA A 17 -40.05 5.62 -1.85
CA ALA A 17 -39.47 5.07 -3.06
C ALA A 17 -38.04 4.62 -2.74
N ALA A 18 -37.89 3.34 -2.41
CA ALA A 18 -36.59 2.69 -2.48
C ALA A 18 -36.16 2.78 -3.95
N GLY A 19 -35.29 3.74 -4.27
CA GLY A 19 -34.59 3.75 -5.55
C GLY A 19 -33.91 2.40 -5.78
N PRO A 20 -33.63 2.01 -7.03
CA PRO A 20 -32.87 0.80 -7.28
C PRO A 20 -31.56 0.92 -6.48
N ALA A 21 -31.25 -0.12 -5.69
CA ALA A 21 -29.97 -0.21 -4.99
C ALA A 21 -28.88 0.02 -6.04
N ALA A 22 -28.07 1.08 -5.85
CA ALA A 22 -26.96 1.33 -6.73
C ALA A 22 -26.07 0.07 -6.71
N ALA A 23 -25.69 -0.41 -7.89
CA ALA A 23 -24.79 -1.56 -7.95
C ALA A 23 -23.44 -1.13 -7.38
N ASP A 24 -22.85 -1.99 -6.53
CA ASP A 24 -21.55 -1.72 -5.92
C ASP A 24 -20.49 -1.35 -6.99
N LEU A 25 -19.68 -0.32 -6.72
CA LEU A 25 -18.54 0.02 -7.56
C LEU A 25 -17.51 -1.11 -7.54
N LYS A 26 -17.17 -1.59 -8.73
CA LYS A 26 -16.12 -2.61 -8.90
C LYS A 26 -14.76 -1.93 -9.07
N VAL A 27 -13.95 -2.02 -8.04
CA VAL A 27 -12.62 -1.42 -7.99
C VAL A 27 -11.56 -2.50 -8.21
N ALA A 28 -10.65 -2.24 -9.12
CA ALA A 28 -9.41 -3.01 -9.24
C ALA A 28 -8.22 -2.11 -8.92
N THR A 29 -7.18 -2.68 -8.33
CA THR A 29 -5.98 -1.92 -7.92
C THR A 29 -4.72 -2.63 -8.39
N SER A 30 -3.64 -1.90 -8.55
CA SER A 30 -2.33 -2.51 -8.80
C SER A 30 -1.78 -3.23 -7.57
N LEU A 31 -1.94 -2.66 -6.36
CA LEU A 31 -1.46 -3.22 -5.10
C LEU A 31 -2.58 -3.64 -4.14
N THR A 32 -2.26 -4.61 -3.29
CA THR A 32 -3.15 -5.08 -2.21
C THR A 32 -3.43 -4.01 -1.16
N ASP A 33 -2.50 -3.12 -0.89
CA ASP A 33 -2.66 -1.98 0.02
C ASP A 33 -3.74 -1.02 -0.47
N LEU A 34 -3.71 -0.67 -1.75
CA LEU A 34 -4.73 0.18 -2.36
C LEU A 34 -6.11 -0.50 -2.35
N ALA A 35 -6.16 -1.82 -2.53
CA ALA A 35 -7.41 -2.57 -2.40
C ALA A 35 -7.93 -2.57 -0.96
N SER A 36 -7.04 -2.61 0.03
CA SER A 36 -7.40 -2.51 1.45
C SER A 36 -7.99 -1.14 1.78
N VAL A 37 -7.36 -0.05 1.34
CA VAL A 37 -7.87 1.32 1.50
C VAL A 37 -9.20 1.49 0.76
N ALA A 38 -9.31 1.01 -0.50
CA ALA A 38 -10.53 1.10 -1.28
C ALA A 38 -11.71 0.37 -0.63
N ARG A 39 -11.47 -0.80 -0.02
CA ARG A 39 -12.51 -1.52 0.75
C ARG A 39 -12.93 -0.75 2.00
N PHE A 40 -12.00 -0.14 2.71
CA PHE A 40 -12.31 0.61 3.92
C PHE A 40 -13.16 1.85 3.60
N VAL A 41 -12.70 2.65 2.64
CA VAL A 41 -13.40 3.88 2.19
C VAL A 41 -14.73 3.55 1.55
N GLY A 42 -14.77 2.54 0.71
CA GLY A 42 -15.98 2.13 -0.03
C GLY A 42 -17.05 1.47 0.84
N GLY A 43 -16.65 0.86 1.97
CA GLY A 43 -17.60 0.15 2.85
C GLY A 43 -18.39 -0.92 2.10
N THR A 44 -19.70 -0.89 2.23
CA THR A 44 -20.64 -1.82 1.56
C THR A 44 -20.95 -1.45 0.11
N HIS A 45 -20.49 -0.30 -0.37
CA HIS A 45 -20.77 0.19 -1.72
C HIS A 45 -19.66 -0.10 -2.73
N VAL A 46 -18.57 -0.74 -2.28
CA VAL A 46 -17.40 -1.04 -3.12
C VAL A 46 -16.96 -2.49 -2.94
N THR A 47 -16.69 -3.15 -4.06
CA THR A 47 -15.92 -4.38 -4.06
C THR A 47 -14.55 -4.10 -4.66
N ALA A 48 -13.47 -4.40 -3.94
CA ALA A 48 -12.12 -4.11 -4.41
C ALA A 48 -11.22 -5.35 -4.42
N GLN A 49 -10.47 -5.53 -5.53
CA GLN A 49 -9.49 -6.58 -5.72
C GLN A 49 -8.16 -6.01 -6.24
N SER A 50 -7.06 -6.63 -5.86
CA SER A 50 -5.74 -6.29 -6.39
C SER A 50 -5.32 -7.22 -7.52
N LEU A 51 -4.53 -6.71 -8.47
CA LEU A 51 -3.89 -7.51 -9.51
C LEU A 51 -2.58 -8.15 -9.02
N CYS A 52 -1.79 -7.45 -8.25
CA CYS A 52 -0.62 -8.00 -7.56
C CYS A 52 -1.07 -8.71 -6.28
N ARG A 53 -0.34 -9.74 -5.87
CA ARG A 53 -0.52 -10.39 -4.56
C ARG A 53 0.50 -9.84 -3.57
N GLY A 54 0.19 -9.86 -2.28
CA GLY A 54 1.05 -9.28 -1.26
C GLY A 54 2.43 -9.94 -1.11
N TYR A 55 2.60 -11.15 -1.64
CA TYR A 55 3.87 -11.88 -1.66
C TYR A 55 4.55 -11.89 -3.04
N GLU A 56 4.08 -11.07 -3.99
CA GLU A 56 4.68 -10.88 -5.32
C GLU A 56 5.37 -9.52 -5.37
N ASP A 57 6.50 -9.45 -6.08
CA ASP A 57 7.18 -8.19 -6.33
C ASP A 57 6.31 -7.30 -7.25
N PRO A 58 5.89 -6.12 -6.80
CA PRO A 58 5.00 -5.25 -7.57
C PRO A 58 5.63 -4.67 -8.84
N HIS A 59 6.97 -4.67 -8.95
CA HIS A 59 7.65 -4.24 -10.17
C HIS A 59 7.52 -5.26 -11.30
N PHE A 60 7.37 -6.55 -10.97
CA PHE A 60 7.51 -7.67 -11.90
C PHE A 60 6.29 -8.58 -11.96
N VAL A 61 5.08 -8.00 -12.03
CA VAL A 61 3.85 -8.77 -12.17
C VAL A 61 3.72 -9.28 -13.62
N PRO A 62 3.65 -10.59 -13.86
CA PRO A 62 3.50 -11.11 -15.21
C PRO A 62 2.17 -10.69 -15.84
N ALA A 63 2.20 -10.03 -17.00
CA ALA A 63 1.01 -9.60 -17.74
C ALA A 63 0.27 -10.81 -18.35
N LYS A 64 -0.59 -11.47 -17.55
CA LYS A 64 -1.37 -12.65 -17.93
C LYS A 64 -2.76 -12.27 -18.44
N PRO A 65 -3.37 -13.03 -19.37
CA PRO A 65 -4.75 -12.82 -19.80
C PRO A 65 -5.77 -12.83 -18.67
N SER A 66 -5.49 -13.58 -17.59
CA SER A 66 -6.34 -13.60 -16.39
C SER A 66 -6.44 -12.24 -15.70
N LEU A 67 -5.35 -11.44 -15.67
CA LEU A 67 -5.37 -10.09 -15.12
C LEU A 67 -6.23 -9.14 -15.98
N MET A 68 -6.09 -9.24 -17.31
CA MET A 68 -6.91 -8.46 -18.24
C MET A 68 -8.39 -8.77 -18.06
N LYS A 69 -8.74 -10.06 -17.90
CA LYS A 69 -10.12 -10.50 -17.63
C LYS A 69 -10.62 -10.01 -16.27
N ALA A 70 -9.79 -10.00 -15.24
CA ALA A 70 -10.16 -9.57 -13.89
C ALA A 70 -10.65 -8.11 -13.85
N ILE A 71 -10.09 -7.23 -14.70
CA ILE A 71 -10.44 -5.80 -14.76
C ILE A 71 -11.38 -5.42 -15.89
N GLN A 72 -11.84 -6.41 -16.70
CA GLN A 72 -12.71 -6.16 -17.84
C GLN A 72 -14.02 -5.44 -17.46
N HIS A 73 -14.53 -5.67 -16.26
CA HIS A 73 -15.78 -5.11 -15.75
C HIS A 73 -15.56 -4.17 -14.54
N ALA A 74 -14.34 -3.73 -14.31
CA ALA A 74 -14.05 -2.75 -13.28
C ALA A 74 -14.63 -1.37 -13.66
N ASP A 75 -15.21 -0.68 -12.69
CA ASP A 75 -15.66 0.69 -12.83
C ASP A 75 -14.52 1.68 -12.53
N VAL A 76 -13.60 1.26 -11.63
CA VAL A 76 -12.42 2.03 -11.23
C VAL A 76 -11.19 1.12 -11.27
N PHE A 77 -10.07 1.65 -11.76
CA PHE A 77 -8.74 1.09 -11.62
C PHE A 77 -7.84 2.07 -10.88
N VAL A 78 -7.25 1.63 -9.76
CA VAL A 78 -6.34 2.42 -8.95
C VAL A 78 -4.92 1.94 -9.18
N SER A 79 -4.14 2.72 -9.92
CA SER A 79 -2.70 2.54 -10.12
C SER A 79 -1.95 3.10 -8.92
N THR A 80 -0.83 2.47 -8.55
CA THR A 80 0.07 3.02 -7.52
C THR A 80 0.67 4.34 -7.98
N GLY A 81 0.87 4.53 -9.28
CA GLY A 81 1.52 5.71 -9.82
C GLY A 81 3.05 5.68 -9.64
N LEU A 82 3.70 6.80 -9.97
CA LEU A 82 5.16 6.96 -9.87
C LEU A 82 5.96 5.85 -10.58
N GLU A 83 5.32 5.21 -11.57
CA GLU A 83 5.89 4.12 -12.41
C GLU A 83 6.19 2.79 -11.67
N LEU A 84 5.65 2.54 -10.47
CA LEU A 84 5.84 1.25 -9.79
C LEU A 84 5.31 0.08 -10.65
N ASP A 85 4.12 0.25 -11.20
CA ASP A 85 3.43 -0.72 -12.06
C ASP A 85 3.72 -0.50 -13.56
N GLY A 86 4.65 0.42 -13.89
CA GLY A 86 4.98 0.81 -15.26
C GLY A 86 5.54 -0.31 -16.14
N GLY A 87 6.15 -1.34 -15.55
CA GLY A 87 6.71 -2.49 -16.26
C GLY A 87 5.65 -3.45 -16.84
N TRP A 88 4.44 -3.47 -16.30
CA TRP A 88 3.41 -4.46 -16.68
C TRP A 88 2.02 -3.88 -16.94
N LEU A 89 1.63 -2.82 -16.24
CA LEU A 89 0.29 -2.22 -16.34
C LEU A 89 -0.04 -1.71 -17.76
N PRO A 90 0.90 -1.08 -18.54
CA PRO A 90 0.66 -0.68 -19.91
C PRO A 90 0.30 -1.83 -20.86
N LEU A 91 0.61 -3.07 -20.49
CA LEU A 91 0.23 -4.27 -21.25
C LEU A 91 -1.15 -4.81 -20.80
N VAL A 92 -1.50 -4.67 -19.53
CA VAL A 92 -2.73 -5.23 -18.95
C VAL A 92 -3.94 -4.36 -19.23
N LEU A 93 -3.84 -3.05 -19.08
CA LEU A 93 -4.97 -2.12 -19.24
C LEU A 93 -5.59 -2.18 -20.63
N PRO A 94 -4.84 -2.04 -21.74
CA PRO A 94 -5.42 -2.15 -23.08
C PRO A 94 -6.01 -3.54 -23.36
N GLY A 95 -5.37 -4.59 -22.85
CA GLY A 95 -5.82 -5.98 -22.97
C GLY A 95 -7.17 -6.25 -22.32
N SER A 96 -7.56 -5.47 -21.31
CA SER A 96 -8.87 -5.56 -20.65
C SER A 96 -10.04 -5.15 -21.55
N ARG A 97 -9.78 -4.35 -22.60
CA ARG A 97 -10.79 -3.75 -23.47
C ARG A 97 -11.90 -2.97 -22.71
N ASN A 98 -11.56 -2.47 -21.52
CA ASN A 98 -12.48 -1.69 -20.69
C ASN A 98 -12.15 -0.19 -20.84
N PRO A 99 -12.98 0.59 -21.56
CA PRO A 99 -12.70 2.01 -21.77
C PRO A 99 -12.86 2.87 -20.53
N LYS A 100 -13.55 2.36 -19.49
CA LYS A 100 -13.77 3.12 -18.24
C LYS A 100 -12.48 3.36 -17.45
N ILE A 101 -11.50 2.46 -17.59
CA ILE A 101 -10.28 2.40 -16.76
C ILE A 101 -8.99 2.64 -17.53
N GLN A 102 -9.07 3.13 -18.76
CA GLN A 102 -7.87 3.49 -19.52
C GLN A 102 -7.28 4.83 -18.99
N PRO A 103 -5.98 5.06 -19.13
CA PRO A 103 -5.37 6.33 -18.75
C PRO A 103 -6.13 7.53 -19.35
N GLY A 104 -6.50 8.49 -18.49
CA GLY A 104 -7.33 9.64 -18.85
C GLY A 104 -8.84 9.42 -18.75
N ALA A 105 -9.31 8.20 -18.53
CA ALA A 105 -10.72 7.95 -18.23
C ALA A 105 -11.06 8.30 -16.77
N LYS A 106 -12.32 8.60 -16.47
CA LYS A 106 -12.77 8.96 -15.10
C LYS A 106 -12.56 7.87 -14.07
N GLY A 107 -12.56 6.60 -14.48
CA GLY A 107 -12.32 5.46 -13.62
C GLY A 107 -10.84 5.07 -13.52
N PHE A 108 -9.92 5.76 -14.19
CA PHE A 108 -8.48 5.56 -13.97
C PHE A 108 -7.98 6.53 -12.91
N VAL A 109 -7.42 6.01 -11.83
CA VAL A 109 -6.96 6.76 -10.67
C VAL A 109 -5.47 6.52 -10.46
N ASP A 110 -4.70 7.57 -10.41
CA ASP A 110 -3.32 7.56 -9.93
C ASP A 110 -3.33 7.88 -8.43
N ALA A 111 -3.08 6.86 -7.60
CA ALA A 111 -3.16 6.99 -6.15
C ALA A 111 -2.04 7.83 -5.54
N SER A 112 -0.97 8.15 -6.30
CA SER A 112 0.11 9.02 -5.83
C SER A 112 -0.25 10.51 -5.82
N GLN A 113 -1.42 10.88 -6.36
CA GLN A 113 -1.85 12.29 -6.39
C GLN A 113 -2.02 12.85 -4.98
N GLY A 114 -1.32 13.95 -4.70
CA GLY A 114 -1.34 14.61 -3.39
C GLY A 114 -0.33 14.05 -2.38
N VAL A 115 0.29 12.90 -2.65
CA VAL A 115 1.29 12.30 -1.77
C VAL A 115 2.60 13.09 -1.80
N GLN A 116 3.23 13.26 -0.64
CA GLN A 116 4.58 13.79 -0.56
C GLN A 116 5.57 12.74 -1.08
N VAL A 117 6.14 12.98 -2.26
CA VAL A 117 7.06 12.04 -2.90
C VAL A 117 8.50 12.28 -2.43
N LEU A 118 9.11 11.22 -1.88
CA LEU A 118 10.51 11.21 -1.47
C LEU A 118 11.43 10.80 -2.63
N GLU A 119 12.71 11.12 -2.50
CA GLU A 119 13.79 10.72 -3.42
C GLU A 119 13.52 11.04 -4.90
N LYS A 120 12.96 12.21 -5.17
CA LYS A 120 12.85 12.70 -6.54
C LYS A 120 14.25 12.91 -7.12
N PRO A 121 14.61 12.24 -8.24
CA PRO A 121 15.92 12.43 -8.88
C PRO A 121 16.13 13.90 -9.27
N THR A 122 17.34 14.41 -9.05
CA THR A 122 17.71 15.80 -9.41
C THR A 122 18.34 15.88 -10.81
N GLY A 123 18.53 14.75 -11.48
CA GLY A 123 19.16 14.64 -12.80
C GLY A 123 18.44 13.64 -13.71
N THR A 124 19.01 13.41 -14.89
CA THR A 124 18.50 12.43 -15.84
C THR A 124 18.71 11.01 -15.30
N VAL A 125 17.63 10.29 -15.10
CA VAL A 125 17.65 8.87 -14.71
C VAL A 125 18.02 8.01 -15.92
N SER A 126 18.95 7.06 -15.75
CA SER A 126 19.32 6.10 -16.76
C SER A 126 19.04 4.67 -16.28
N ARG A 127 18.71 3.77 -17.21
CA ARG A 127 18.52 2.34 -16.92
C ARG A 127 19.78 1.64 -16.36
N ALA A 128 20.96 2.24 -16.50
CA ALA A 128 22.19 1.74 -15.90
C ALA A 128 22.21 1.87 -14.35
N GLU A 129 21.27 2.61 -13.82
CA GLU A 129 21.11 2.82 -12.36
C GLU A 129 20.12 1.83 -11.72
N GLY A 130 19.59 0.90 -12.48
CA GLY A 130 18.59 -0.08 -12.04
C GLY A 130 17.16 0.42 -12.18
N ASP A 131 16.24 -0.10 -11.35
CA ASP A 131 14.83 0.28 -11.35
C ASP A 131 14.60 1.59 -10.58
N ILE A 132 15.24 2.66 -11.05
CA ILE A 132 15.05 4.00 -10.50
C ILE A 132 13.82 4.65 -11.16
N HIS A 133 12.91 5.10 -10.32
CA HIS A 133 11.68 5.74 -10.75
C HIS A 133 11.91 7.24 -10.98
N PRO A 134 11.72 7.75 -12.21
CA PRO A 134 12.05 9.14 -12.55
C PRO A 134 11.16 10.17 -11.85
N LEU A 135 9.99 9.78 -11.36
CA LEU A 135 9.07 10.65 -10.63
C LEU A 135 9.29 10.66 -9.11
N GLY A 136 10.24 9.86 -8.62
CA GLY A 136 10.55 9.67 -7.21
C GLY A 136 10.19 8.28 -6.70
N ASN A 137 10.50 7.98 -5.45
CA ASN A 137 10.30 6.66 -4.87
C ASN A 137 8.79 6.31 -4.78
N PRO A 138 8.31 5.20 -5.38
CA PRO A 138 6.89 4.90 -5.48
C PRO A 138 6.32 4.15 -4.26
N HIS A 139 7.13 3.81 -3.27
CA HIS A 139 6.73 2.97 -2.14
C HIS A 139 6.10 3.78 -0.99
N TYR A 140 5.39 4.87 -1.32
CA TYR A 140 4.74 5.77 -0.36
C TYR A 140 3.69 5.07 0.50
N TYR A 141 3.14 3.94 0.03
CA TYR A 141 2.18 3.12 0.79
C TYR A 141 2.79 2.47 2.04
N LEU A 142 4.08 2.68 2.28
CA LEU A 142 4.80 2.35 3.52
C LEU A 142 4.91 3.54 4.49
N ASP A 143 4.24 4.65 4.19
CA ASP A 143 3.95 5.72 5.14
C ASP A 143 2.45 5.73 5.49
N PRO A 144 2.07 5.53 6.77
CA PRO A 144 0.68 5.64 7.21
C PRO A 144 0.00 6.95 6.76
N LYS A 145 0.70 8.08 6.83
CA LYS A 145 0.15 9.39 6.45
C LYS A 145 -0.08 9.54 4.94
N ALA A 146 0.71 8.87 4.13
CA ALA A 146 0.45 8.83 2.69
C ALA A 146 -0.82 8.03 2.35
N LEU A 147 -1.16 7.01 3.14
CA LEU A 147 -2.39 6.24 2.96
C LEU A 147 -3.66 7.03 3.34
N GLU A 148 -3.58 8.01 4.25
CA GLU A 148 -4.68 8.95 4.52
C GLU A 148 -4.97 9.81 3.27
N VAL A 149 -3.93 10.36 2.64
CA VAL A 149 -4.07 11.10 1.37
C VAL A 149 -4.73 10.23 0.28
N VAL A 150 -4.34 8.94 0.21
CA VAL A 150 -4.98 7.99 -0.72
C VAL A 150 -6.44 7.76 -0.36
N ALA A 151 -6.78 7.62 0.92
CA ALA A 151 -8.16 7.40 1.37
C ALA A 151 -9.07 8.58 1.01
N ASP A 152 -8.62 9.80 1.26
CA ASP A 152 -9.33 11.03 0.88
C ASP A 152 -9.52 11.13 -0.63
N HIS A 153 -8.45 10.86 -1.40
CA HIS A 153 -8.52 10.86 -2.87
C HIS A 153 -9.54 9.82 -3.38
N LEU A 154 -9.53 8.60 -2.83
CA LEU A 154 -10.50 7.57 -3.22
C LEU A 154 -11.92 7.94 -2.84
N ALA A 155 -12.16 8.56 -1.68
CA ALA A 155 -13.47 9.06 -1.29
C ALA A 155 -14.01 10.08 -2.28
N ASP A 156 -13.15 11.01 -2.73
CA ASP A 156 -13.49 12.00 -3.75
C ASP A 156 -13.84 11.36 -5.10
N VAL A 157 -13.07 10.37 -5.53
CA VAL A 157 -13.33 9.65 -6.80
C VAL A 157 -14.61 8.86 -6.71
N PHE A 158 -14.83 8.10 -5.65
CA PHE A 158 -16.03 7.31 -5.45
C PHE A 158 -17.28 8.20 -5.37
N SER A 159 -17.20 9.34 -4.66
CA SER A 159 -18.29 10.32 -4.59
C SER A 159 -18.68 10.90 -5.95
N LYS A 160 -17.71 11.11 -6.85
CA LYS A 160 -17.97 11.59 -8.22
C LYS A 160 -18.58 10.53 -9.12
N LEU A 161 -18.25 9.27 -8.91
CA LEU A 161 -18.76 8.14 -9.71
C LEU A 161 -20.09 7.60 -9.19
N ASP A 162 -20.32 7.72 -7.89
CA ASP A 162 -21.52 7.27 -7.17
C ASP A 162 -21.99 8.34 -6.17
N PRO A 163 -22.60 9.43 -6.66
CA PRO A 163 -23.01 10.55 -5.80
C PRO A 163 -24.07 10.21 -4.75
N ALA A 164 -24.82 9.11 -4.95
CA ALA A 164 -25.84 8.68 -3.99
C ALA A 164 -25.23 8.27 -2.64
N ASN A 165 -24.01 7.74 -2.64
CA ASN A 165 -23.30 7.24 -1.48
C ASN A 165 -22.12 8.16 -1.05
N ALA A 166 -22.04 9.37 -1.60
CA ALA A 166 -20.92 10.30 -1.35
C ALA A 166 -20.67 10.60 0.14
N ALA A 167 -21.75 10.72 0.93
CA ALA A 167 -21.64 10.99 2.37
C ALA A 167 -21.01 9.82 3.13
N ASP A 168 -21.28 8.58 2.72
CA ASP A 168 -20.69 7.39 3.34
C ASP A 168 -19.20 7.28 3.02
N TYR A 169 -18.78 7.56 1.79
CA TYR A 169 -17.37 7.58 1.39
C TYR A 169 -16.57 8.61 2.20
N ALA A 170 -17.08 9.84 2.31
CA ALA A 170 -16.44 10.89 3.11
C ALA A 170 -16.37 10.52 4.60
N ALA A 171 -17.44 9.95 5.15
CA ALA A 171 -17.46 9.50 6.55
C ALA A 171 -16.48 8.34 6.79
N ASN A 172 -16.33 7.43 5.84
CA ASN A 172 -15.42 6.30 5.96
C ASN A 172 -13.95 6.74 5.79
N ALA A 173 -13.63 7.68 4.89
CA ALA A 173 -12.28 8.26 4.81
C ALA A 173 -11.89 8.91 6.14
N LYS A 174 -12.76 9.73 6.72
CA LYS A 174 -12.53 10.31 8.05
C LYS A 174 -12.27 9.25 9.13
N LYS A 175 -13.05 8.16 9.14
CA LYS A 175 -12.82 7.05 10.09
C LYS A 175 -11.50 6.33 9.82
N PHE A 176 -11.07 6.26 8.55
CA PHE A 176 -9.77 5.71 8.19
C PHE A 176 -8.65 6.54 8.79
N ASP A 177 -8.71 7.87 8.65
CA ASP A 177 -7.71 8.80 9.21
C ASP A 177 -7.67 8.71 10.73
N GLU A 178 -8.83 8.77 11.40
CA GLU A 178 -8.91 8.66 12.86
C GLU A 178 -8.29 7.34 13.37
N LYS A 179 -8.54 6.23 12.67
CA LYS A 179 -7.95 4.94 13.00
C LYS A 179 -6.45 4.90 12.70
N MET A 180 -6.03 5.52 11.59
CA MET A 180 -4.62 5.58 11.19
C MET A 180 -3.80 6.41 12.19
N ASP A 181 -4.30 7.57 12.60
CA ASP A 181 -3.68 8.42 13.61
C ASP A 181 -3.49 7.69 14.94
N ALA A 182 -4.55 7.03 15.43
CA ALA A 182 -4.48 6.26 16.67
C ALA A 182 -3.49 5.08 16.59
N SER A 183 -3.43 4.42 15.43
CA SER A 183 -2.47 3.33 15.19
C SER A 183 -1.05 3.86 15.09
N LEU A 184 -0.85 4.96 14.37
CA LEU A 184 0.47 5.60 14.20
C LEU A 184 1.08 6.00 15.53
N GLU A 185 0.28 6.58 16.44
CA GLU A 185 0.75 6.92 17.80
C GLU A 185 1.32 5.70 18.54
N ASN A 186 0.69 4.52 18.41
CA ASN A 186 1.19 3.29 18.98
C ASN A 186 2.45 2.77 18.32
N TRP A 187 2.54 2.85 16.98
CA TRP A 187 3.72 2.43 16.22
C TRP A 187 4.92 3.33 16.52
N GLU A 188 4.70 4.65 16.60
CA GLU A 188 5.75 5.60 16.97
C GLU A 188 6.29 5.33 18.37
N LYS A 189 5.42 5.02 19.35
CA LYS A 189 5.85 4.63 20.73
C LYS A 189 6.73 3.38 20.71
N GLN A 190 6.40 2.38 19.88
CA GLN A 190 7.17 1.14 19.80
C GLN A 190 8.56 1.36 19.17
N LEU A 191 8.68 2.25 18.19
CA LEU A 191 9.93 2.52 17.47
C LEU A 191 10.72 3.71 18.03
N ALA A 192 10.13 4.52 18.92
CA ALA A 192 10.79 5.67 19.54
C ALA A 192 12.17 5.37 20.18
N PRO A 193 12.35 4.22 20.88
CA PRO A 193 13.66 3.87 21.46
C PRO A 193 14.76 3.64 20.43
N TYR A 194 14.40 3.43 19.16
CA TYR A 194 15.31 3.06 18.08
C TYR A 194 15.55 4.17 17.05
N LYS A 195 15.10 5.41 17.34
CA LYS A 195 15.37 6.56 16.46
C LYS A 195 16.86 6.71 16.19
N GLY A 196 17.23 6.95 14.94
CA GLY A 196 18.62 7.02 14.50
C GLY A 196 19.34 5.68 14.32
N THR A 197 18.68 4.54 14.61
CA THR A 197 19.28 3.23 14.39
C THR A 197 19.33 2.89 12.90
N GLY A 198 20.50 2.42 12.45
CA GLY A 198 20.71 1.96 11.08
C GLY A 198 20.00 0.64 10.79
N VAL A 199 19.33 0.57 9.66
CA VAL A 199 18.69 -0.64 9.11
C VAL A 199 19.10 -0.81 7.65
N VAL A 200 19.11 -2.06 7.17
CA VAL A 200 19.49 -2.40 5.80
C VAL A 200 18.33 -3.11 5.14
N PRO A 201 17.51 -2.43 4.33
CA PRO A 201 16.52 -3.06 3.47
C PRO A 201 17.18 -3.94 2.40
N TYR A 202 16.47 -4.96 1.91
CA TYR A 202 16.92 -5.71 0.74
C TYR A 202 16.90 -4.83 -0.51
N HIS A 203 15.74 -4.25 -0.78
CA HIS A 203 15.48 -3.28 -1.84
C HIS A 203 15.20 -1.89 -1.25
N LYS A 204 15.34 -0.85 -2.06
CA LYS A 204 15.13 0.53 -1.64
C LYS A 204 13.64 0.93 -1.55
N ASN A 205 12.84 0.10 -0.91
CA ASN A 205 11.39 0.29 -0.77
C ASN A 205 10.96 0.84 0.60
N LEU A 206 11.77 0.66 1.66
CA LEU A 206 11.39 1.07 3.02
C LEU A 206 11.68 2.54 3.35
N VAL A 207 12.03 3.37 2.37
CA VAL A 207 12.43 4.79 2.58
C VAL A 207 11.38 5.56 3.36
N TYR A 208 10.11 5.45 3.01
CA TYR A 208 9.02 6.14 3.69
C TYR A 208 8.80 5.65 5.12
N PHE A 209 8.89 4.34 5.35
CA PHE A 209 8.82 3.77 6.69
C PHE A 209 10.00 4.23 7.56
N ILE A 210 11.19 4.21 7.02
CA ILE A 210 12.42 4.64 7.69
C ILE A 210 12.33 6.12 8.07
N ASP A 211 11.89 6.97 7.15
CA ASP A 211 11.71 8.41 7.38
C ASP A 211 10.63 8.67 8.44
N ARG A 212 9.47 8.02 8.33
CA ARG A 212 8.34 8.19 9.27
C ARG A 212 8.71 7.86 10.70
N PHE A 213 9.45 6.78 10.93
CA PHE A 213 9.80 6.32 12.27
C PHE A 213 11.19 6.79 12.76
N GLY A 214 11.86 7.61 11.97
CA GLY A 214 13.16 8.21 12.34
C GLY A 214 14.29 7.18 12.43
N LEU A 215 14.21 6.08 11.69
CA LEU A 215 15.31 5.15 11.50
C LEU A 215 16.31 5.71 10.47
N GLN A 216 17.42 5.01 10.21
CA GLN A 216 18.39 5.41 9.19
C GLN A 216 18.58 4.27 8.18
N GLU A 217 18.42 4.54 6.89
CA GLU A 217 18.87 3.62 5.86
C GLU A 217 20.38 3.63 5.83
N PHE A 218 20.99 2.49 6.18
CA PHE A 218 22.43 2.35 6.18
C PHE A 218 22.99 1.94 4.80
N GLY A 219 22.17 1.26 4.01
CA GLY A 219 22.48 0.75 2.70
C GLY A 219 21.44 -0.29 2.31
N ASN A 220 21.63 -0.96 1.17
CA ASN A 220 20.71 -1.97 0.67
C ASN A 220 21.45 -3.25 0.29
N VAL A 221 20.75 -4.42 0.44
CA VAL A 221 21.34 -5.70 0.01
C VAL A 221 21.53 -5.72 -1.50
N GLU A 222 20.59 -5.16 -2.28
CA GLU A 222 20.80 -4.84 -3.70
C GLU A 222 21.77 -3.66 -3.85
N PRO A 223 22.82 -3.78 -4.69
CA PRO A 223 23.75 -2.66 -4.92
C PRO A 223 23.10 -1.49 -5.65
N LYS A 224 22.05 -1.79 -6.43
CA LYS A 224 21.15 -0.86 -7.11
C LYS A 224 19.76 -1.51 -7.17
N PRO A 225 18.67 -0.74 -7.15
CA PRO A 225 17.32 -1.29 -7.24
C PRO A 225 17.17 -2.27 -8.42
N GLY A 226 16.63 -3.48 -8.15
CA GLY A 226 16.43 -4.52 -9.15
C GLY A 226 17.71 -5.24 -9.65
N ILE A 227 18.89 -4.89 -9.12
CA ILE A 227 20.15 -5.56 -9.48
C ILE A 227 20.55 -6.55 -8.38
N PRO A 228 20.61 -7.87 -8.65
CA PRO A 228 20.94 -8.86 -7.66
C PRO A 228 22.33 -8.61 -7.02
N PRO A 229 22.49 -8.86 -5.71
CA PRO A 229 23.74 -8.62 -5.01
C PRO A 229 24.82 -9.58 -5.47
N THR A 230 26.05 -9.04 -5.61
CA THR A 230 27.25 -9.85 -5.86
C THR A 230 27.90 -10.29 -4.54
N PRO A 231 28.69 -11.40 -4.53
CA PRO A 231 29.44 -11.80 -3.33
C PRO A 231 30.35 -10.70 -2.78
N ARG A 232 30.90 -9.87 -3.64
CA ARG A 232 31.74 -8.73 -3.26
C ARG A 232 30.92 -7.68 -2.54
N HIS A 233 29.78 -7.27 -3.07
CA HIS A 233 28.90 -6.28 -2.45
C HIS A 233 28.40 -6.76 -1.08
N ILE A 234 28.02 -8.05 -0.96
CA ILE A 234 27.60 -8.67 0.31
C ILE A 234 28.72 -8.54 1.36
N ALA A 235 29.96 -8.82 0.99
CA ALA A 235 31.10 -8.73 1.91
C ALA A 235 31.36 -7.27 2.33
N GLU A 236 31.38 -6.33 1.38
CA GLU A 236 31.62 -4.91 1.62
C GLU A 236 30.53 -4.31 2.51
N LEU A 237 29.25 -4.61 2.23
CA LEU A 237 28.11 -4.14 3.03
C LEU A 237 28.17 -4.70 4.46
N ALA A 238 28.44 -5.98 4.62
CA ALA A 238 28.51 -6.61 5.94
C ALA A 238 29.65 -6.04 6.81
N GLU A 239 30.84 -5.80 6.25
CA GLU A 239 31.94 -5.15 6.96
C GLU A 239 31.61 -3.71 7.35
N ALA A 240 30.97 -2.95 6.46
CA ALA A 240 30.51 -1.60 6.76
C ALA A 240 29.46 -1.59 7.89
N MET A 241 28.45 -2.49 7.83
CA MET A 241 27.46 -2.67 8.90
C MET A 241 28.12 -2.98 10.25
N LYS A 242 29.08 -3.91 10.25
CA LYS A 242 29.81 -4.31 11.47
C LYS A 242 30.57 -3.11 12.07
N GLY A 243 31.25 -2.34 11.23
CA GLY A 243 31.98 -1.14 11.65
C GLY A 243 31.06 -0.06 12.24
N ALA A 244 29.85 0.09 11.72
CA ALA A 244 28.86 1.05 12.17
C ALA A 244 27.96 0.53 13.32
N GLY A 245 28.06 -0.75 13.69
CA GLY A 245 27.18 -1.36 14.68
C GLY A 245 25.75 -1.61 14.19
N THR A 246 25.50 -1.48 12.88
CA THR A 246 24.21 -1.80 12.25
C THR A 246 24.02 -3.31 12.18
N ARG A 247 22.88 -3.83 12.66
CA ARG A 247 22.68 -5.28 12.83
C ARG A 247 21.40 -5.83 12.21
N LEU A 248 20.50 -4.98 11.68
CA LEU A 248 19.22 -5.41 11.16
C LEU A 248 19.20 -5.33 9.63
N VAL A 249 18.92 -6.47 9.01
CA VAL A 249 18.61 -6.58 7.57
C VAL A 249 17.13 -6.93 7.43
N LEU A 250 16.42 -6.22 6.55
CA LEU A 250 14.99 -6.41 6.27
C LEU A 250 14.80 -6.88 4.83
N TYR A 251 14.05 -7.96 4.62
CA TYR A 251 13.77 -8.48 3.28
C TYR A 251 12.30 -8.92 3.14
N GLN A 252 11.78 -8.90 1.92
CA GLN A 252 10.40 -9.21 1.60
C GLN A 252 10.25 -10.67 1.16
N PRO A 253 9.03 -11.28 1.25
CA PRO A 253 8.77 -12.69 0.95
C PRO A 253 9.13 -13.12 -0.48
N TYR A 254 9.15 -12.19 -1.43
CA TYR A 254 9.50 -12.47 -2.82
C TYR A 254 11.02 -12.49 -3.08
N TYR A 255 11.85 -12.11 -2.12
CA TYR A 255 13.29 -12.28 -2.20
C TYR A 255 13.75 -13.58 -1.56
N LYS A 256 14.84 -14.16 -2.11
CA LYS A 256 15.51 -15.27 -1.46
C LYS A 256 16.25 -14.78 -0.21
N ALA A 257 16.00 -15.43 0.91
CA ALA A 257 16.60 -15.06 2.19
C ALA A 257 18.13 -15.19 2.24
N ASP A 258 18.76 -15.95 1.33
CA ASP A 258 20.18 -16.32 1.39
C ASP A 258 21.09 -15.09 1.45
N ALA A 259 20.88 -14.10 0.59
CA ALA A 259 21.72 -12.89 0.56
C ALA A 259 21.54 -12.04 1.82
N ALA A 260 20.29 -11.85 2.27
CA ALA A 260 19.98 -11.12 3.50
C ALA A 260 20.60 -11.79 4.73
N ASN A 261 20.45 -13.12 4.83
CA ASN A 261 21.04 -13.92 5.91
C ASN A 261 22.57 -13.88 5.91
N GLU A 262 23.20 -13.92 4.74
CA GLU A 262 24.65 -13.89 4.63
C GLU A 262 25.21 -12.51 5.06
N VAL A 263 24.57 -11.41 4.63
CA VAL A 263 24.92 -10.05 5.08
C VAL A 263 24.78 -9.95 6.59
N ALA A 264 23.63 -10.32 7.14
CA ALA A 264 23.35 -10.22 8.57
C ALA A 264 24.32 -11.07 9.39
N LYS A 265 24.55 -12.33 8.99
CA LYS A 265 25.49 -13.23 9.68
C LYS A 265 26.91 -12.67 9.73
N ARG A 266 27.43 -12.15 8.63
CA ARG A 266 28.76 -11.55 8.57
C ARG A 266 28.88 -10.28 9.41
N ALA A 267 27.81 -9.47 9.44
CA ALA A 267 27.75 -8.27 10.25
C ALA A 267 27.53 -8.54 11.75
N GLY A 268 27.26 -9.79 12.14
CA GLY A 268 26.90 -10.14 13.53
C GLY A 268 25.49 -9.64 13.92
N GLY A 269 24.59 -9.60 12.96
CA GLY A 269 23.22 -9.15 13.09
C GLY A 269 22.19 -10.23 12.75
N VAL A 270 20.99 -9.80 12.43
CA VAL A 270 19.85 -10.66 12.06
C VAL A 270 19.19 -10.17 10.77
N ALA A 271 18.72 -11.10 9.95
CA ALA A 271 17.83 -10.82 8.83
C ALA A 271 16.39 -11.17 9.24
N VAL A 272 15.45 -10.27 8.95
CA VAL A 272 14.04 -10.42 9.29
C VAL A 272 13.20 -10.27 8.02
N GLU A 273 12.35 -11.24 7.79
CA GLU A 273 11.34 -11.19 6.75
C GLU A 273 10.21 -10.24 7.18
N VAL A 274 9.83 -9.31 6.31
CA VAL A 274 8.80 -8.31 6.60
C VAL A 274 7.83 -8.19 5.43
N ALA A 275 6.54 -8.04 5.74
CA ALA A 275 5.53 -7.70 4.75
C ALA A 275 5.58 -6.20 4.46
N THR A 276 5.79 -5.85 3.22
CA THR A 276 5.65 -4.48 2.71
C THR A 276 4.28 -4.26 2.07
N GLU A 277 3.59 -5.33 1.70
CA GLU A 277 2.25 -5.31 1.12
C GLU A 277 1.27 -6.13 1.98
N VAL A 278 -0.01 -5.73 1.95
CA VAL A 278 -1.12 -6.47 2.57
C VAL A 278 -1.18 -7.89 2.02
N GLY A 279 -1.27 -8.89 2.90
CA GLY A 279 -1.24 -10.31 2.51
C GLY A 279 0.16 -10.84 2.18
N GLY A 280 1.22 -10.08 2.46
CA GLY A 280 2.61 -10.52 2.25
C GLY A 280 3.06 -11.59 3.24
N LEU A 281 2.60 -11.50 4.48
CA LEU A 281 2.84 -12.49 5.54
C LEU A 281 1.53 -12.80 6.27
N PRO A 282 1.45 -13.92 7.01
CA PRO A 282 0.30 -14.20 7.87
C PRO A 282 0.02 -13.06 8.85
N GLY A 283 -1.25 -12.71 9.03
CA GLY A 283 -1.67 -11.63 9.93
C GLY A 283 -1.54 -10.21 9.36
N THR A 284 -1.31 -10.07 8.05
CA THR A 284 -1.26 -8.79 7.36
C THR A 284 -2.46 -8.60 6.41
N ASP A 285 -3.68 -8.80 6.93
CA ASP A 285 -4.91 -8.90 6.14
C ASP A 285 -5.45 -7.54 5.66
N ASP A 286 -5.02 -6.46 6.30
CA ASP A 286 -5.31 -5.07 5.93
C ASP A 286 -4.10 -4.16 6.18
N VAL A 287 -4.20 -2.88 5.80
CA VAL A 287 -3.07 -1.94 5.97
C VAL A 287 -2.70 -1.72 7.44
N PHE A 288 -3.64 -1.80 8.37
CA PHE A 288 -3.39 -1.62 9.80
C PHE A 288 -2.61 -2.81 10.36
N SER A 289 -3.12 -4.02 10.14
CA SER A 289 -2.46 -5.26 10.56
C SER A 289 -1.10 -5.45 9.88
N LYS A 290 -0.94 -4.99 8.62
CA LYS A 290 0.37 -4.96 7.96
C LYS A 290 1.37 -4.10 8.73
N PHE A 291 1.00 -2.88 9.12
CA PHE A 291 1.89 -2.02 9.91
C PHE A 291 2.11 -2.56 11.32
N ASP A 292 1.10 -3.16 11.96
CA ASP A 292 1.27 -3.82 13.27
C ASP A 292 2.37 -4.89 13.21
N VAL A 293 2.32 -5.76 12.19
CA VAL A 293 3.32 -6.82 11.99
C VAL A 293 4.69 -6.23 11.63
N LEU A 294 4.75 -5.27 10.71
CA LEU A 294 6.00 -4.64 10.28
C LEU A 294 6.71 -3.93 11.45
N VAL A 295 5.99 -3.09 12.18
CA VAL A 295 6.53 -2.34 13.34
C VAL A 295 6.98 -3.29 14.45
N SER A 296 6.15 -4.29 14.80
CA SER A 296 6.50 -5.24 15.86
C SER A 296 7.72 -6.11 15.48
N SER A 297 7.84 -6.50 14.20
CA SER A 297 8.99 -7.26 13.70
C SER A 297 10.28 -6.45 13.78
N VAL A 298 10.24 -5.19 13.36
CA VAL A 298 11.40 -4.29 13.43
C VAL A 298 11.79 -4.00 14.88
N ALA A 299 10.81 -3.62 15.74
CA ALA A 299 11.06 -3.34 17.15
C ALA A 299 11.59 -4.58 17.90
N GLY A 300 11.01 -5.75 17.63
CA GLY A 300 11.45 -7.02 18.20
C GLY A 300 12.91 -7.33 17.85
N ALA A 301 13.27 -7.21 16.58
CA ALA A 301 14.63 -7.44 16.11
C ALA A 301 15.64 -6.45 16.71
N LEU A 302 15.29 -5.16 16.79
CA LEU A 302 16.15 -4.13 17.37
C LEU A 302 16.31 -4.27 18.90
N SER A 303 15.31 -4.83 19.58
CA SER A 303 15.40 -5.10 21.03
C SER A 303 16.27 -6.32 21.38
N GLY A 304 16.73 -7.08 20.39
CA GLY A 304 17.42 -8.36 20.61
C GLY A 304 16.52 -9.50 21.09
N LYS A 305 15.17 -9.28 21.09
CA LYS A 305 14.19 -10.33 21.36
C LYS A 305 13.85 -11.01 20.03
N PRO A 306 13.81 -12.36 19.96
CA PRO A 306 13.33 -13.01 18.75
C PRO A 306 11.92 -12.52 18.45
N GLY A 307 11.70 -11.99 17.25
CA GLY A 307 10.40 -11.54 16.79
C GLY A 307 9.40 -12.69 16.91
N GLY A 308 8.36 -12.48 17.70
CA GLY A 308 7.36 -13.50 17.96
C GLY A 308 6.45 -13.69 16.75
N SER A 309 6.80 -14.62 15.87
CA SER A 309 5.78 -15.32 15.08
C SER A 309 5.09 -16.33 16.00
N LYS A 310 3.92 -16.00 16.51
CA LYS A 310 2.98 -16.97 17.05
C LYS A 310 2.05 -17.47 15.96
#